data_02abbb1564c48db5205c1d685c82281b
#
_entry.id   02abbb1564c48db5205c1d685c82281b
#
_cell.length_a   1.000
_cell.length_b   1.000
_cell.length_c   1.000
_cell.angle_alpha   90.00
_cell.angle_beta   90.00
_cell.angle_gamma   90.00
#
_symmetry.space_group_name_H-M   'P 1'
#
loop_
_entity.id
_entity.type
_entity.pdbx_description
1 polymer ?
#
loop_
_entity_poly.entity_id
_entity_poly.type
_entity_poly.pdbx_seq_one_letter_code
_entity_poly.pdbx_strand_id
1 'polypeptide(L)'
;MLSVEYGLRSYTILVPFAMFAKVMFHLFNGNKVMVFYSIRILLAFICSFCETVFIIGTRRVFTHAVSIVLWLLLLLSSGMYTASTSFVNASLAMMSVFLSYGIWMGYDNHFLALLIGAGAVVYDWPFVGVVFIPMGIHCLMKKGFLKTILYGVVIVIIILGLDLLINYHFTHHLIIPAINIVLYNVLGIGGGPEVRLIVPYPIVVWN
;
A
#
# COMPACT_ATOMS: atom_id res chain seq x y z
N MET A 1 24.36 -1.34 -1.05
CA MET A 1 23.82 0.02 -1.12
C MET A 1 23.17 0.13 -2.49
N LEU A 2 21.85 -0.09 -2.59
CA LEU A 2 21.13 0.10 -3.85
C LEU A 2 21.24 1.60 -4.17
N SER A 3 21.86 1.92 -5.31
CA SER A 3 22.11 3.28 -5.72
C SER A 3 20.79 4.08 -5.76
N VAL A 4 20.84 5.34 -5.42
CA VAL A 4 19.71 6.29 -5.46
C VAL A 4 19.04 6.30 -6.85
N GLU A 5 19.78 5.94 -7.90
CA GLU A 5 19.28 5.81 -9.28
C GLU A 5 18.17 4.78 -9.48
N TYR A 6 18.12 3.72 -8.65
CA TYR A 6 17.16 2.62 -8.80
C TYR A 6 16.00 2.67 -7.81
N GLY A 7 15.74 3.81 -7.15
CA GLY A 7 14.71 3.97 -6.12
C GLY A 7 13.48 3.06 -6.34
N LEU A 8 13.49 1.88 -5.71
CA LEU A 8 12.43 0.87 -5.84
C LEU A 8 11.35 1.01 -4.78
N ARG A 9 11.47 1.97 -3.86
CA ARG A 9 10.50 2.18 -2.79
C ARG A 9 10.25 3.66 -2.58
N SER A 10 8.96 4.01 -2.40
CA SER A 10 8.56 5.36 -2.07
C SER A 10 8.90 5.69 -0.61
N TYR A 11 9.49 6.86 -0.39
CA TYR A 11 9.68 7.40 0.96
C TYR A 11 8.36 7.89 1.57
N THR A 12 7.34 8.12 0.76
CA THR A 12 6.05 8.68 1.18
C THR A 12 5.38 7.85 2.26
N ILE A 13 5.37 6.51 2.08
CA ILE A 13 4.79 5.61 3.09
C ILE A 13 5.70 5.46 4.33
N LEU A 14 7.01 5.67 4.17
CA LEU A 14 7.97 5.49 5.27
C LEU A 14 7.95 6.66 6.25
N VAL A 15 7.72 7.88 5.77
CA VAL A 15 7.78 9.12 6.57
C VAL A 15 6.87 9.07 7.81
N PRO A 16 5.58 8.77 7.75
CA PRO A 16 4.72 8.75 8.93
C PRO A 16 5.18 7.74 9.98
N PHE A 17 5.65 6.58 9.56
CA PHE A 17 6.19 5.57 10.49
C PHE A 17 7.53 5.98 11.09
N ALA A 18 8.38 6.66 10.31
CA ALA A 18 9.64 7.21 10.81
C ALA A 18 9.42 8.33 11.84
N MET A 19 8.43 9.19 11.61
CA MET A 19 8.03 10.22 12.59
C MET A 19 7.51 9.59 13.87
N PHE A 20 6.63 8.58 13.78
CA PHE A 20 6.15 7.84 14.94
C PHE A 20 7.29 7.15 15.69
N ALA A 21 8.20 6.48 14.97
CA ALA A 21 9.38 5.83 15.55
C ALA A 21 10.26 6.83 16.30
N LYS A 22 10.46 8.04 15.76
CA LYS A 22 11.24 9.11 16.41
C LYS A 22 10.60 9.52 17.74
N VAL A 23 9.29 9.69 17.79
CA VAL A 23 8.55 10.02 19.03
C VAL A 23 8.72 8.91 20.06
N MET A 24 8.51 7.64 19.64
CA MET A 24 8.66 6.48 20.53
C MET A 24 10.11 6.31 21.03
N PHE A 25 11.08 6.61 20.18
CA PHE A 25 12.51 6.54 20.58
C PHE A 25 12.83 7.52 21.72
N HIS A 26 12.29 8.73 21.68
CA HIS A 26 12.42 9.68 22.78
C HIS A 26 11.66 9.23 24.02
N LEU A 27 10.45 8.70 23.86
CA LEU A 27 9.61 8.25 24.97
C LEU A 27 10.24 7.07 25.75
N PHE A 28 10.90 6.16 25.05
CA PHE A 28 11.54 4.97 25.63
C PHE A 28 13.05 5.14 25.88
N ASN A 29 13.52 6.36 26.05
CA ASN A 29 14.94 6.65 26.38
C ASN A 29 15.94 5.94 25.44
N GLY A 30 15.65 5.87 24.15
CA GLY A 30 16.54 5.27 23.16
C GLY A 30 16.45 3.75 23.01
N ASN A 31 15.51 3.07 23.69
CA ASN A 31 15.36 1.63 23.59
C ASN A 31 14.77 1.20 22.24
N LYS A 32 15.63 0.70 21.33
CA LYS A 32 15.26 0.27 19.97
C LYS A 32 14.24 -0.88 19.95
N VAL A 33 14.30 -1.78 20.94
CA VAL A 33 13.39 -2.93 21.03
C VAL A 33 11.97 -2.46 21.29
N MET A 34 11.80 -1.51 22.21
CA MET A 34 10.48 -0.92 22.51
C MET A 34 9.92 -0.16 21.30
N VAL A 35 10.75 0.57 20.57
CA VAL A 35 10.34 1.25 19.31
C VAL A 35 9.85 0.24 18.26
N PHE A 36 10.56 -0.87 18.10
CA PHE A 36 10.18 -1.95 17.19
C PHE A 36 8.78 -2.51 17.52
N TYR A 37 8.55 -2.85 18.79
CA TYR A 37 7.24 -3.36 19.21
C TYR A 37 6.14 -2.31 19.12
N SER A 38 6.43 -1.04 19.37
CA SER A 38 5.47 0.06 19.21
C SER A 38 5.00 0.21 17.77
N ILE A 39 5.90 0.09 16.79
CA ILE A 39 5.53 0.11 15.36
C ILE A 39 4.63 -1.08 15.03
N ARG A 40 4.92 -2.28 15.52
CA ARG A 40 4.09 -3.47 15.29
C ARG A 40 2.69 -3.32 15.88
N ILE A 41 2.58 -2.75 17.08
CA ILE A 41 1.31 -2.46 17.73
C ILE A 41 0.52 -1.42 16.90
N LEU A 42 1.18 -0.35 16.46
CA LEU A 42 0.55 0.64 15.58
C LEU A 42 -0.02 0.01 14.30
N LEU A 43 0.77 -0.85 13.64
CA LEU A 43 0.33 -1.57 12.44
C LEU A 43 -0.89 -2.46 12.72
N ALA A 44 -0.89 -3.19 13.84
CA ALA A 44 -2.02 -4.01 14.25
C ALA A 44 -3.29 -3.17 14.44
N PHE A 45 -3.20 -1.99 15.06
CA PHE A 45 -4.33 -1.07 15.21
C PHE A 45 -4.83 -0.55 13.85
N ILE A 46 -3.93 -0.14 12.95
CA ILE A 46 -4.29 0.30 11.60
C ILE A 46 -4.98 -0.85 10.84
N CYS A 47 -4.45 -2.06 10.90
CA CYS A 47 -5.04 -3.23 10.25
C CYS A 47 -6.43 -3.51 10.78
N SER A 48 -6.62 -3.58 12.10
CA SER A 48 -7.93 -3.81 12.73
C SER A 48 -8.95 -2.72 12.37
N PHE A 49 -8.51 -1.48 12.25
CA PHE A 49 -9.36 -0.38 11.77
C PHE A 49 -9.79 -0.61 10.32
N CYS A 50 -8.86 -0.94 9.42
CA CYS A 50 -9.15 -1.20 8.01
C CYS A 50 -10.09 -2.40 7.82
N GLU A 51 -9.85 -3.49 8.56
CA GLU A 51 -10.72 -4.67 8.58
C GLU A 51 -12.13 -4.33 9.06
N THR A 52 -12.25 -3.55 10.13
CA THR A 52 -13.55 -3.12 10.67
C THR A 52 -14.34 -2.32 9.64
N VAL A 53 -13.69 -1.38 8.95
CA VAL A 53 -14.34 -0.60 7.87
C VAL A 53 -14.77 -1.51 6.73
N PHE A 54 -13.96 -2.50 6.37
CA PHE A 54 -14.29 -3.49 5.33
C PHE A 54 -15.49 -4.36 5.72
N ILE A 55 -15.54 -4.86 6.95
CA ILE A 55 -16.65 -5.66 7.48
C ILE A 55 -17.94 -4.85 7.51
N ILE A 56 -17.89 -3.58 7.95
CA ILE A 56 -19.05 -2.68 7.94
C ILE A 56 -19.52 -2.43 6.51
N GLY A 57 -18.60 -2.21 5.56
CA GLY A 57 -18.90 -2.05 4.15
C GLY A 57 -19.60 -3.29 3.57
N THR A 58 -19.04 -4.46 3.83
CA THR A 58 -19.61 -5.74 3.41
C THR A 58 -21.01 -5.96 3.97
N ARG A 59 -21.24 -5.61 5.25
CA ARG A 59 -22.56 -5.71 5.88
C ARG A 59 -23.62 -4.84 5.19
N ARG A 60 -23.24 -3.69 4.62
CA ARG A 60 -24.19 -2.79 3.96
C ARG A 60 -24.60 -3.25 2.55
N VAL A 61 -23.73 -3.98 1.87
CA VAL A 61 -23.97 -4.48 0.50
C VAL A 61 -24.55 -5.89 0.52
N PHE A 62 -24.06 -6.73 1.43
CA PHE A 62 -24.47 -8.11 1.59
C PHE A 62 -25.32 -8.29 2.86
N THR A 63 -25.60 -9.53 3.22
CA THR A 63 -26.35 -9.85 4.44
C THR A 63 -25.47 -9.81 5.69
N HIS A 64 -26.10 -9.66 6.86
CA HIS A 64 -25.40 -9.71 8.14
C HIS A 64 -24.64 -11.03 8.35
N ALA A 65 -25.20 -12.15 7.89
CA ALA A 65 -24.54 -13.46 7.96
C ALA A 65 -23.21 -13.48 7.21
N VAL A 66 -23.13 -12.89 5.99
CA VAL A 66 -21.90 -12.82 5.21
C VAL A 66 -20.82 -12.03 5.94
N SER A 67 -21.17 -10.91 6.58
CA SER A 67 -20.21 -10.11 7.33
C SER A 67 -19.68 -10.81 8.58
N ILE A 68 -20.50 -11.62 9.25
CA ILE A 68 -20.05 -12.45 10.40
C ILE A 68 -19.07 -13.52 9.93
N VAL A 69 -19.42 -14.24 8.86
CA VAL A 69 -18.52 -15.26 8.29
C VAL A 69 -17.20 -14.65 7.86
N LEU A 70 -17.23 -13.49 7.20
CA LEU A 70 -16.02 -12.75 6.82
C LEU A 70 -15.19 -12.39 8.06
N TRP A 71 -15.82 -11.85 9.10
CA TRP A 71 -15.13 -11.51 10.35
C TRP A 71 -14.48 -12.74 10.99
N LEU A 72 -15.17 -13.87 11.05
CA LEU A 72 -14.63 -15.11 11.58
C LEU A 72 -13.46 -15.63 10.73
N LEU A 73 -13.54 -15.55 9.40
CA LEU A 73 -12.46 -15.95 8.50
C LEU A 73 -11.20 -15.09 8.71
N LEU A 74 -11.35 -13.77 8.85
CA LEU A 74 -10.23 -12.86 9.12
C LEU A 74 -9.64 -13.15 10.51
N LEU A 75 -10.47 -13.36 11.52
CA LEU A 75 -10.05 -13.66 12.89
C LEU A 75 -9.31 -15.00 13.00
N LEU A 76 -9.75 -16.02 12.30
CA LEU A 76 -9.17 -17.37 12.36
C LEU A 76 -7.99 -17.56 11.40
N SER A 77 -7.75 -16.62 10.49
CA SER A 77 -6.64 -16.70 9.54
C SER A 77 -5.29 -16.45 10.23
N SER A 78 -4.47 -17.48 10.33
CA SER A 78 -3.12 -17.37 10.91
C SER A 78 -2.23 -16.39 10.13
N GLY A 79 -2.43 -16.28 8.80
CA GLY A 79 -1.73 -15.33 7.95
C GLY A 79 -2.01 -13.87 8.32
N MET A 80 -3.20 -13.54 8.80
CA MET A 80 -3.57 -12.19 9.21
C MET A 80 -2.79 -11.71 10.44
N TYR A 81 -2.49 -12.59 11.39
CA TYR A 81 -1.69 -12.21 12.58
C TYR A 81 -0.27 -11.76 12.21
N THR A 82 0.35 -12.44 11.26
CA THR A 82 1.67 -12.04 10.77
C THR A 82 1.60 -10.82 9.86
N ALA A 83 0.63 -10.77 8.94
CA ALA A 83 0.46 -9.66 8.01
C ALA A 83 0.08 -8.36 8.73
N SER A 84 -0.81 -8.40 9.73
CA SER A 84 -1.27 -7.22 10.48
C SER A 84 -0.16 -6.49 11.24
N THR A 85 0.90 -7.19 11.62
CA THR A 85 2.01 -6.63 12.41
C THR A 85 3.30 -6.45 11.61
N SER A 86 3.30 -6.79 10.32
CA SER A 86 4.49 -6.75 9.48
C SER A 86 4.57 -5.43 8.70
N PHE A 87 5.71 -4.74 8.82
CA PHE A 87 6.01 -3.55 8.03
C PHE A 87 6.56 -3.96 6.66
N VAL A 88 5.69 -4.52 5.82
CA VAL A 88 5.99 -4.98 4.46
C VAL A 88 5.00 -4.34 3.50
N ASN A 89 5.46 -3.96 2.30
CA ASN A 89 4.63 -3.29 1.29
C ASN A 89 3.33 -4.07 0.99
N ALA A 90 3.42 -5.41 0.91
CA ALA A 90 2.24 -6.24 0.68
C ALA A 90 1.20 -6.14 1.81
N SER A 91 1.63 -6.04 3.07
CA SER A 91 0.73 -5.86 4.23
C SER A 91 0.08 -4.48 4.22
N LEU A 92 0.83 -3.43 3.89
CA LEU A 92 0.30 -2.07 3.78
C LEU A 92 -0.70 -1.96 2.62
N ALA A 93 -0.38 -2.56 1.47
CA ALA A 93 -1.30 -2.65 0.34
C ALA A 93 -2.59 -3.40 0.70
N MET A 94 -2.50 -4.49 1.46
CA MET A 94 -3.66 -5.23 1.95
C MET A 94 -4.56 -4.36 2.84
N MET A 95 -3.98 -3.61 3.79
CA MET A 95 -4.73 -2.67 4.65
C MET A 95 -5.42 -1.59 3.81
N SER A 96 -4.73 -1.05 2.80
CA SER A 96 -5.28 -0.06 1.86
C SER A 96 -6.42 -0.63 1.02
N VAL A 97 -6.34 -1.90 0.59
CA VAL A 97 -7.43 -2.59 -0.11
C VAL A 97 -8.65 -2.73 0.81
N PHE A 98 -8.50 -3.20 2.04
CA PHE A 98 -9.60 -3.30 2.99
C PHE A 98 -10.28 -1.95 3.21
N LEU A 99 -9.49 -0.90 3.45
CA LEU A 99 -10.01 0.43 3.69
C LEU A 99 -10.76 0.97 2.46
N SER A 100 -10.16 0.85 1.28
CA SER A 100 -10.72 1.34 0.02
C SER A 100 -12.04 0.64 -0.30
N TYR A 101 -12.07 -0.70 -0.26
CA TYR A 101 -13.27 -1.47 -0.52
C TYR A 101 -14.36 -1.25 0.55
N GLY A 102 -13.96 -1.13 1.80
CA GLY A 102 -14.89 -0.82 2.90
C GLY A 102 -15.59 0.53 2.71
N ILE A 103 -14.85 1.55 2.29
CA ILE A 103 -15.39 2.88 1.99
C ILE A 103 -16.29 2.84 0.75
N TRP A 104 -15.85 2.16 -0.31
CA TRP A 104 -16.63 2.03 -1.53
C TRP A 104 -17.98 1.34 -1.26
N MET A 105 -17.96 0.19 -0.60
CA MET A 105 -19.17 -0.59 -0.31
C MET A 105 -20.03 0.05 0.78
N GLY A 106 -19.39 0.61 1.80
CA GLY A 106 -20.11 1.13 2.98
C GLY A 106 -20.69 2.52 2.80
N TYR A 107 -19.98 3.41 2.11
CA TYR A 107 -20.31 4.83 2.05
C TYR A 107 -20.58 5.35 0.63
N ASP A 108 -20.44 4.51 -0.39
CA ASP A 108 -20.60 4.88 -1.81
C ASP A 108 -19.70 6.07 -2.24
N ASN A 109 -18.61 6.27 -1.50
CA ASN A 109 -17.67 7.35 -1.76
C ASN A 109 -16.56 6.87 -2.70
N HIS A 110 -16.85 6.92 -4.01
CA HIS A 110 -15.95 6.47 -5.05
C HIS A 110 -14.65 7.26 -5.10
N PHE A 111 -14.71 8.59 -4.86
CA PHE A 111 -13.51 9.43 -4.91
C PHE A 111 -12.51 9.04 -3.82
N LEU A 112 -12.96 8.94 -2.58
CA LEU A 112 -12.07 8.59 -1.46
C LEU A 112 -11.57 7.15 -1.57
N ALA A 113 -12.42 6.23 -1.99
CA ALA A 113 -12.01 4.83 -2.22
C ALA A 113 -10.94 4.73 -3.32
N LEU A 114 -11.13 5.38 -4.46
CA LEU A 114 -10.14 5.40 -5.55
C LEU A 114 -8.86 6.14 -5.15
N LEU A 115 -8.96 7.20 -4.33
CA LEU A 115 -7.79 7.92 -3.82
C LEU A 115 -6.90 7.00 -2.96
N ILE A 116 -7.51 6.24 -2.03
CA ILE A 116 -6.78 5.28 -1.18
C ILE A 116 -6.20 4.15 -2.05
N GLY A 117 -6.98 3.63 -2.99
CA GLY A 117 -6.52 2.61 -3.92
C GLY A 117 -5.34 3.06 -4.79
N ALA A 118 -5.38 4.29 -5.30
CA ALA A 118 -4.26 4.87 -6.04
C ALA A 118 -3.02 5.06 -5.15
N GLY A 119 -3.20 5.44 -3.89
CA GLY A 119 -2.13 5.49 -2.90
C GLY A 119 -1.47 4.13 -2.71
N ALA A 120 -2.26 3.06 -2.57
CA ALA A 120 -1.74 1.69 -2.47
C ALA A 120 -0.92 1.28 -3.70
N VAL A 121 -1.34 1.68 -4.91
CA VAL A 121 -0.63 1.39 -6.15
C VAL A 121 0.71 2.13 -6.25
N VAL A 122 0.73 3.40 -5.86
CA VAL A 122 1.94 4.24 -6.02
C VAL A 122 2.91 4.09 -4.85
N TYR A 123 2.41 4.01 -3.62
CA TYR A 123 3.27 4.02 -2.43
C TYR A 123 3.64 2.64 -1.93
N ASP A 124 2.72 1.65 -2.05
CA ASP A 124 2.93 0.32 -1.50
C ASP A 124 3.36 -0.67 -2.58
N TRP A 125 2.41 -1.09 -3.45
CA TRP A 125 2.64 -2.17 -4.39
C TRP A 125 1.87 -1.96 -5.70
N PRO A 126 2.54 -1.63 -6.82
CA PRO A 126 1.89 -1.30 -8.10
C PRO A 126 0.95 -2.39 -8.64
N PHE A 127 1.28 -3.67 -8.42
CA PHE A 127 0.47 -4.78 -8.92
C PHE A 127 -0.90 -4.91 -8.26
N VAL A 128 -1.10 -4.30 -7.09
CA VAL A 128 -2.42 -4.26 -6.43
C VAL A 128 -3.45 -3.46 -7.24
N GLY A 129 -3.00 -2.67 -8.21
CA GLY A 129 -3.86 -1.91 -9.12
C GLY A 129 -4.90 -2.76 -9.82
N VAL A 130 -4.59 -4.03 -10.13
CA VAL A 130 -5.52 -4.99 -10.73
C VAL A 130 -6.76 -5.20 -9.86
N VAL A 131 -6.60 -5.20 -8.55
CA VAL A 131 -7.72 -5.36 -7.59
C VAL A 131 -8.70 -4.20 -7.66
N PHE A 132 -8.25 -2.98 -8.04
CA PHE A 132 -9.11 -1.80 -8.12
C PHE A 132 -9.83 -1.62 -9.45
N ILE A 133 -9.58 -2.47 -10.46
CA ILE A 133 -10.27 -2.42 -11.77
C ILE A 133 -11.79 -2.51 -11.62
N PRO A 134 -12.39 -3.44 -10.85
CA PRO A 134 -13.84 -3.53 -10.70
C PRO A 134 -14.45 -2.25 -10.10
N MET A 135 -13.75 -1.63 -9.14
CA MET A 135 -14.17 -0.38 -8.53
C MET A 135 -14.15 0.79 -9.53
N GLY A 136 -13.11 0.85 -10.37
CA GLY A 136 -13.01 1.84 -11.45
C GLY A 136 -14.16 1.70 -12.48
N ILE A 137 -14.46 0.46 -12.92
CA ILE A 137 -15.57 0.16 -13.81
C ILE A 137 -16.91 0.57 -13.17
N HIS A 138 -17.13 0.23 -11.93
CA HIS A 138 -18.36 0.61 -11.22
C HIS A 138 -18.50 2.13 -11.08
N CYS A 139 -17.41 2.84 -10.80
CA CYS A 139 -17.39 4.30 -10.77
C CYS A 139 -17.78 4.88 -12.14
N LEU A 140 -17.23 4.33 -13.22
CA LEU A 140 -17.53 4.73 -14.59
C LEU A 140 -19.03 4.57 -14.91
N MET A 141 -19.61 3.42 -14.55
CA MET A 141 -21.03 3.12 -14.77
C MET A 141 -21.96 4.03 -13.96
N LYS A 142 -21.58 4.32 -12.70
CA LYS A 142 -22.45 5.07 -11.78
C LYS A 142 -22.32 6.58 -11.87
N LYS A 143 -21.11 7.11 -12.04
CA LYS A 143 -20.83 8.56 -12.06
C LYS A 143 -20.71 9.13 -13.47
N GLY A 144 -20.56 8.26 -14.48
CA GLY A 144 -20.36 8.62 -15.86
C GLY A 144 -18.88 8.92 -16.20
N PHE A 145 -18.60 8.93 -17.51
CA PHE A 145 -17.25 8.99 -18.05
C PHE A 145 -16.48 10.25 -17.63
N LEU A 146 -17.08 11.44 -17.80
CA LEU A 146 -16.45 12.73 -17.51
C LEU A 146 -16.06 12.88 -16.04
N LYS A 147 -16.95 12.51 -15.10
CA LYS A 147 -16.67 12.61 -13.66
C LYS A 147 -15.59 11.62 -13.24
N THR A 148 -15.59 10.42 -13.81
CA THR A 148 -14.58 9.40 -13.51
C THR A 148 -13.20 9.83 -14.00
N ILE A 149 -13.09 10.44 -15.19
CA ILE A 149 -11.83 11.02 -15.67
C ILE A 149 -11.37 12.14 -14.76
N LEU A 150 -12.28 13.06 -14.39
CA LEU A 150 -11.93 14.16 -13.49
C LEU A 150 -11.40 13.63 -12.14
N TYR A 151 -12.06 12.62 -11.57
CA TYR A 151 -11.54 11.95 -10.35
C TYR A 151 -10.16 11.37 -10.58
N GLY A 152 -9.95 10.64 -11.69
CA GLY A 152 -8.64 10.08 -12.04
C GLY A 152 -7.55 11.15 -12.13
N VAL A 153 -7.80 12.24 -12.87
CA VAL A 153 -6.82 13.34 -13.01
C VAL A 153 -6.48 13.97 -11.65
N VAL A 154 -7.49 14.31 -10.84
CA VAL A 154 -7.28 14.90 -9.52
C VAL A 154 -6.51 13.95 -8.61
N ILE A 155 -6.87 12.65 -8.60
CA ILE A 155 -6.19 11.63 -7.80
C ILE A 155 -4.73 11.49 -8.22
N VAL A 156 -4.46 11.40 -9.53
CA VAL A 156 -3.08 11.32 -10.05
C VAL A 156 -2.26 12.52 -9.63
N ILE A 157 -2.79 13.73 -9.76
CA ILE A 157 -2.09 14.96 -9.34
C ILE A 157 -1.77 14.92 -7.83
N ILE A 158 -2.73 14.54 -6.98
CA ILE A 158 -2.52 14.47 -5.53
C ILE A 158 -1.48 13.42 -5.18
N ILE A 159 -1.66 12.19 -5.68
CA ILE A 159 -0.84 11.04 -5.28
C ILE A 159 0.57 11.15 -5.83
N LEU A 160 0.73 11.41 -7.14
CA LEU A 160 2.06 11.56 -7.72
C LEU A 160 2.75 12.86 -7.29
N GLY A 161 1.99 13.95 -7.13
CA GLY A 161 2.54 15.21 -6.64
C GLY A 161 3.14 15.06 -5.25
N LEU A 162 2.42 14.40 -4.33
CA LEU A 162 2.92 14.12 -2.98
C LEU A 162 4.14 13.19 -3.00
N ASP A 163 4.09 12.13 -3.81
CA ASP A 163 5.20 11.18 -3.95
C ASP A 163 6.46 11.86 -4.48
N LEU A 164 6.33 12.63 -5.54
CA LEU A 164 7.46 13.36 -6.13
C LEU A 164 8.07 14.38 -5.17
N LEU A 165 7.23 15.13 -4.43
CA LEU A 165 7.70 16.12 -3.45
C LEU A 165 8.51 15.44 -2.33
N ILE A 166 7.99 14.37 -1.77
CA ILE A 166 8.65 13.66 -0.67
C ILE A 166 9.93 12.96 -1.17
N ASN A 167 9.84 12.23 -2.29
CA ASN A 167 11.01 11.55 -2.84
C ASN A 167 12.10 12.54 -3.23
N TYR A 168 11.75 13.66 -3.86
CA TYR A 168 12.71 14.73 -4.19
C TYR A 168 13.39 15.32 -2.96
N HIS A 169 12.65 15.53 -1.87
CA HIS A 169 13.20 16.02 -0.62
C HIS A 169 14.31 15.11 -0.05
N PHE A 170 14.16 13.79 -0.19
CA PHE A 170 15.10 12.81 0.37
C PHE A 170 16.21 12.41 -0.61
N THR A 171 15.95 12.42 -1.91
CA THR A 171 16.87 11.88 -2.92
C THR A 171 17.52 12.94 -3.79
N HIS A 172 16.93 14.15 -3.84
CA HIS A 172 17.28 15.23 -4.77
C HIS A 172 17.16 14.84 -6.25
N HIS A 173 16.46 13.71 -6.54
CA HIS A 173 16.18 13.24 -7.90
C HIS A 173 14.67 13.09 -8.10
N LEU A 174 14.19 13.37 -9.31
CA LEU A 174 12.79 13.12 -9.70
C LEU A 174 12.63 11.65 -10.07
N ILE A 175 12.25 10.83 -9.10
CA ILE A 175 12.08 9.38 -9.25
C ILE A 175 10.65 9.03 -8.88
N ILE A 176 10.00 8.18 -9.70
CA ILE A 176 8.71 7.57 -9.40
C ILE A 176 8.94 6.08 -9.14
N PRO A 177 9.05 5.65 -7.88
CA PRO A 177 9.39 4.27 -7.54
C PRO A 177 8.41 3.23 -8.10
N ALA A 178 7.13 3.55 -8.17
CA ALA A 178 6.11 2.66 -8.74
C ALA A 178 6.40 2.29 -10.20
N ILE A 179 6.83 3.24 -11.01
CA ILE A 179 7.21 3.00 -12.41
C ILE A 179 8.47 2.12 -12.46
N ASN A 180 9.47 2.41 -11.65
CA ASN A 180 10.72 1.65 -11.62
C ASN A 180 10.46 0.17 -11.22
N ILE A 181 9.57 -0.08 -10.25
CA ILE A 181 9.19 -1.46 -9.87
C ILE A 181 8.54 -2.19 -11.05
N VAL A 182 7.63 -1.55 -11.77
CA VAL A 182 6.96 -2.15 -12.94
C VAL A 182 7.96 -2.42 -14.05
N LEU A 183 8.80 -1.44 -14.41
CA LEU A 183 9.84 -1.59 -15.43
C LEU A 183 10.81 -2.71 -15.09
N TYR A 184 11.24 -2.79 -13.82
CA TYR A 184 12.14 -3.82 -13.36
C TYR A 184 11.52 -5.23 -13.45
N ASN A 185 10.29 -5.40 -12.93
CA ASN A 185 9.67 -6.73 -12.84
C ASN A 185 9.04 -7.21 -14.15
N VAL A 186 8.51 -6.30 -14.99
CA VAL A 186 7.79 -6.67 -16.22
C VAL A 186 8.71 -6.64 -17.44
N LEU A 187 9.55 -5.61 -17.56
CA LEU A 187 10.38 -5.41 -18.74
C LEU A 187 11.85 -5.78 -18.52
N GLY A 188 12.26 -6.06 -17.29
CA GLY A 188 13.66 -6.32 -16.95
C GLY A 188 14.58 -5.12 -17.20
N ILE A 189 13.99 -3.90 -17.31
CA ILE A 189 14.71 -2.66 -17.59
C ILE A 189 15.10 -2.04 -16.25
N GLY A 190 16.38 -1.76 -16.05
CA GLY A 190 16.88 -1.11 -14.82
C GLY A 190 17.89 -1.94 -14.03
N GLY A 191 18.08 -3.20 -14.40
CA GLY A 191 19.25 -3.94 -13.98
C GLY A 191 20.42 -3.58 -14.89
N GLY A 192 21.52 -3.06 -14.34
CA GLY A 192 22.79 -3.00 -15.07
C GLY A 192 23.14 -4.39 -15.62
N PRO A 193 24.13 -4.50 -16.50
CA PRO A 193 24.51 -5.77 -17.11
C PRO A 193 24.77 -6.89 -16.09
N GLU A 194 25.19 -6.55 -14.88
CA GLU A 194 25.40 -7.50 -13.78
C GLU A 194 24.09 -8.08 -13.21
N VAL A 195 22.98 -7.31 -13.21
CA VAL A 195 21.69 -7.77 -12.68
C VAL A 195 20.94 -8.63 -13.69
N ARG A 196 21.16 -8.44 -14.99
CA ARG A 196 20.61 -9.33 -16.04
C ARG A 196 21.14 -10.76 -15.97
N LEU A 197 22.34 -10.96 -15.39
CA LEU A 197 22.93 -12.29 -15.17
C LEU A 197 22.39 -12.99 -13.92
N ILE A 198 21.65 -12.30 -13.04
CA ILE A 198 21.11 -12.85 -11.78
C ILE A 198 19.69 -13.37 -11.94
N VAL A 199 19.02 -13.11 -13.08
CA VAL A 199 17.60 -13.46 -13.29
C VAL A 199 17.33 -14.89 -13.75
N PRO A 200 18.23 -15.73 -14.29
CA PRO A 200 18.04 -17.15 -14.20
C PRO A 200 18.74 -17.67 -12.95
N TYR A 201 18.02 -17.70 -11.82
CA TYR A 201 18.39 -18.41 -10.57
C TYR A 201 19.88 -18.75 -10.46
N PRO A 202 20.69 -17.95 -9.77
CA PRO A 202 21.99 -18.45 -9.40
C PRO A 202 21.73 -19.55 -8.35
N ILE A 203 22.10 -20.76 -8.70
CA ILE A 203 22.50 -21.74 -7.69
C ILE A 203 23.63 -21.05 -6.93
N VAL A 204 23.29 -20.50 -5.74
CA VAL A 204 24.31 -20.00 -4.83
C VAL A 204 25.07 -21.21 -4.35
N VAL A 205 26.17 -21.49 -5.00
CA VAL A 205 27.16 -22.45 -4.52
C VAL A 205 27.85 -21.74 -3.37
N TRP A 206 27.48 -22.10 -2.15
CA TRP A 206 28.22 -21.74 -0.95
C TRP A 206 29.54 -22.51 -0.99
N ASN A 207 30.65 -21.83 -1.26
CA ASN A 207 32.01 -22.30 -0.94
C ASN A 207 32.40 -21.79 0.43
#